data_f930b6f88bac3d9d5a8a74675c38b81e
#
_entry.id   f930b6f88bac3d9d5a8a74675c38b81e
#
_cell.length_a   1.000
_cell.length_b   1.000
_cell.length_c   1.000
_cell.angle_alpha   90.00
_cell.angle_beta   90.00
_cell.angle_gamma   90.00
#
_symmetry.space_group_name_H-M   'P 1'
#
loop_
_entity.id
_entity.type
_entity.pdbx_description
1 polymer ?
#
loop_
_entity_poly.entity_id
_entity_poly.type
_entity_poly.pdbx_seq_one_letter_code
_entity_poly.pdbx_strand_id
1 'polypeptide(L)'
;PIAPWDRELPKFVHERAYRALPTLEDRQDVFNEWCKYRLREKRAKKPSASQDAFRALLRAQVASTRTTFAVFRDAFQRDPAYEAMVRDHAESGAASLFEAWLSELKQRKLQQAEAAEQDFLALLTEKISSKDEWAVAKKTPGLATDPRYDAVGSATRRSELYQAWCRRP
;
A
#
# COMPACT_ATOMS: atom_id res chain seq x y z
N PRO A 1 -12.75 -17.49 -9.24
CA PRO A 1 -13.03 -18.67 -10.05
C PRO A 1 -13.52 -18.21 -11.41
N ILE A 2 -13.06 -18.87 -12.47
CA ILE A 2 -13.60 -18.66 -13.82
C ILE A 2 -14.87 -19.51 -13.84
N ALA A 3 -15.99 -18.87 -14.15
CA ALA A 3 -17.27 -19.57 -14.19
C ALA A 3 -17.35 -20.49 -15.44
N PRO A 4 -18.15 -21.57 -15.40
CA PRO A 4 -18.38 -22.43 -16.56
C PRO A 4 -18.95 -21.65 -17.75
N TRP A 5 -18.73 -22.17 -18.97
CA TRP A 5 -19.24 -21.62 -20.22
C TRP A 5 -20.68 -21.14 -20.16
N ASP A 6 -21.57 -21.96 -19.66
CA ASP A 6 -23.02 -21.68 -19.62
C ASP A 6 -23.37 -20.45 -18.77
N ARG A 7 -22.59 -20.18 -17.72
CA ARG A 7 -22.76 -18.99 -16.87
C ARG A 7 -22.20 -17.73 -17.48
N GLU A 8 -21.12 -17.84 -18.26
CA GLU A 8 -20.48 -16.69 -18.87
C GLU A 8 -21.12 -16.32 -20.22
N LEU A 9 -21.65 -17.28 -20.95
CA LEU A 9 -22.25 -17.10 -22.27
C LEU A 9 -23.26 -15.94 -22.37
N PRO A 10 -24.19 -15.72 -21.44
CA PRO A 10 -25.15 -14.62 -21.53
C PRO A 10 -24.50 -13.23 -21.54
N LYS A 11 -23.27 -13.10 -21.03
CA LYS A 11 -22.56 -11.82 -20.93
C LYS A 11 -21.99 -11.36 -22.28
N PHE A 12 -21.66 -12.29 -23.18
CA PHE A 12 -20.98 -11.96 -24.43
C PHE A 12 -21.64 -12.54 -25.68
N VAL A 13 -22.75 -13.28 -25.57
CA VAL A 13 -23.46 -13.87 -26.71
C VAL A 13 -23.88 -12.82 -27.74
N HIS A 14 -24.10 -11.60 -27.33
CA HIS A 14 -24.50 -10.48 -28.19
C HIS A 14 -23.31 -9.72 -28.79
N GLU A 15 -22.08 -9.98 -28.33
CA GLU A 15 -20.90 -9.31 -28.81
C GLU A 15 -20.57 -9.69 -30.26
N ARG A 16 -20.11 -8.69 -31.03
CA ARG A 16 -19.73 -8.89 -32.42
C ARG A 16 -18.60 -9.93 -32.57
N ALA A 17 -17.64 -9.90 -31.64
CA ALA A 17 -16.52 -10.84 -31.62
C ALA A 17 -16.97 -12.29 -31.45
N TYR A 18 -18.01 -12.56 -30.62
CA TYR A 18 -18.59 -13.88 -30.45
C TYR A 18 -19.23 -14.40 -31.73
N ARG A 19 -19.93 -13.51 -32.47
CA ARG A 19 -20.60 -13.85 -33.74
C ARG A 19 -19.65 -14.03 -34.90
N ALA A 20 -18.43 -13.51 -34.79
CA ALA A 20 -17.41 -13.64 -35.85
C ALA A 20 -16.86 -15.07 -35.96
N LEU A 21 -17.00 -15.90 -34.91
CA LEU A 21 -16.60 -17.30 -34.95
C LEU A 21 -17.75 -18.17 -35.53
N PRO A 22 -17.46 -19.00 -36.55
CA PRO A 22 -18.50 -19.66 -37.33
C PRO A 22 -19.23 -20.77 -36.55
N THR A 23 -18.51 -21.55 -35.76
CA THR A 23 -19.10 -22.71 -35.06
C THR A 23 -19.17 -22.52 -33.56
N LEU A 24 -20.04 -23.29 -32.90
CA LEU A 24 -20.12 -23.31 -31.43
C LEU A 24 -18.84 -23.89 -30.82
N GLU A 25 -18.25 -24.88 -31.48
CA GLU A 25 -17.01 -25.52 -31.07
C GLU A 25 -15.85 -24.53 -31.05
N ASP A 26 -15.65 -23.74 -32.13
CA ASP A 26 -14.64 -22.68 -32.17
C ASP A 26 -14.82 -21.67 -31.04
N ARG A 27 -16.05 -21.28 -30.75
CA ARG A 27 -16.37 -20.36 -29.65
C ARG A 27 -16.01 -20.90 -28.28
N GLN A 28 -16.30 -22.20 -28.06
CA GLN A 28 -15.94 -22.88 -26.80
C GLN A 28 -14.42 -23.04 -26.68
N ASP A 29 -13.73 -23.36 -27.77
CA ASP A 29 -12.27 -23.53 -27.77
C ASP A 29 -11.56 -22.22 -27.45
N VAL A 30 -11.96 -21.13 -28.10
CA VAL A 30 -11.41 -19.80 -27.80
C VAL A 30 -11.68 -19.40 -26.34
N PHE A 31 -12.87 -19.69 -25.81
CA PHE A 31 -13.17 -19.45 -24.41
C PHE A 31 -12.31 -20.28 -23.47
N ASN A 32 -12.12 -21.57 -23.77
CA ASN A 32 -11.28 -22.47 -22.98
C ASN A 32 -9.82 -22.01 -22.98
N GLU A 33 -9.28 -21.60 -24.14
CA GLU A 33 -7.93 -21.03 -24.23
C GLU A 33 -7.79 -19.72 -23.46
N TRP A 34 -8.77 -18.83 -23.55
CA TRP A 34 -8.82 -17.61 -22.74
C TRP A 34 -8.86 -17.92 -21.24
N CYS A 35 -9.65 -18.91 -20.82
CA CYS A 35 -9.70 -19.37 -19.43
C CYS A 35 -8.34 -19.89 -18.95
N LYS A 36 -7.65 -20.71 -19.76
CA LYS A 36 -6.30 -21.20 -19.47
C LYS A 36 -5.31 -20.04 -19.34
N TYR A 37 -5.34 -19.08 -20.27
CA TYR A 37 -4.51 -17.88 -20.24
C TYR A 37 -4.75 -17.08 -18.95
N ARG A 38 -6.01 -16.79 -18.61
CA ARG A 38 -6.36 -16.04 -17.39
C ARG A 38 -5.98 -16.77 -16.11
N LEU A 39 -6.04 -18.10 -16.08
CA LEU A 39 -5.57 -18.90 -14.95
C LEU A 39 -4.05 -18.83 -14.81
N ARG A 40 -3.30 -18.90 -15.92
CA ARG A 40 -1.84 -18.73 -15.92
C ARG A 40 -1.45 -17.33 -15.44
N GLU A 41 -2.13 -16.30 -15.94
CA GLU A 41 -1.91 -14.91 -15.51
C GLU A 41 -2.18 -14.72 -14.00
N LYS A 42 -3.29 -15.29 -13.49
CA LYS A 42 -3.60 -15.24 -12.05
C LYS A 42 -2.57 -15.99 -11.20
N ARG A 43 -2.08 -17.13 -11.68
CA ARG A 43 -1.02 -17.88 -10.98
C ARG A 43 0.31 -17.14 -11.00
N ALA A 44 0.66 -16.51 -12.12
CA ALA A 44 1.87 -15.70 -12.24
C ALA A 44 1.83 -14.44 -11.34
N LYS A 45 0.64 -13.87 -11.11
CA LYS A 45 0.42 -12.71 -10.22
C LYS A 45 0.35 -13.08 -8.74
N LYS A 46 0.18 -14.36 -8.39
CA LYS A 46 0.17 -14.80 -6.99
C LYS A 46 1.62 -14.84 -6.48
N PRO A 47 1.92 -14.15 -5.37
CA PRO A 47 3.26 -14.23 -4.78
C PRO A 47 3.67 -15.68 -4.54
N SER A 48 4.92 -15.99 -4.79
CA SER A 48 5.49 -17.31 -4.44
C SER A 48 5.69 -17.39 -2.92
N ALA A 49 5.80 -18.61 -2.39
CA ALA A 49 6.08 -18.80 -0.96
C ALA A 49 7.39 -18.11 -0.53
N SER A 50 8.40 -18.08 -1.40
CA SER A 50 9.67 -17.36 -1.15
C SER A 50 9.48 -15.84 -1.13
N GLN A 51 8.64 -15.28 -2.00
CA GLN A 51 8.28 -13.85 -1.96
C GLN A 51 7.51 -13.49 -0.69
N ASP A 52 6.57 -14.33 -0.26
CA ASP A 52 5.81 -14.10 0.97
C ASP A 52 6.70 -14.17 2.22
N ALA A 53 7.61 -15.15 2.29
CA ALA A 53 8.60 -15.27 3.36
C ALA A 53 9.55 -14.05 3.38
N PHE A 54 10.03 -13.62 2.20
CA PHE A 54 10.90 -12.45 2.08
C PHE A 54 10.18 -11.16 2.48
N ARG A 55 8.90 -10.98 2.11
CA ARG A 55 8.08 -9.85 2.57
C ARG A 55 7.88 -9.87 4.10
N ALA A 56 7.73 -11.04 4.71
CA ALA A 56 7.65 -11.17 6.16
C ALA A 56 8.96 -10.72 6.82
N LEU A 57 10.11 -11.11 6.27
CA LEU A 57 11.43 -10.67 6.71
C LEU A 57 11.58 -9.14 6.60
N LEU A 58 11.21 -8.55 5.44
CA LEU A 58 11.23 -7.10 5.24
C LEU A 58 10.35 -6.38 6.27
N ARG A 59 9.16 -6.90 6.54
CA ARG A 59 8.23 -6.33 7.53
C ARG A 59 8.79 -6.33 8.93
N ALA A 60 9.50 -7.39 9.31
CA ALA A 60 10.09 -7.54 10.63
C ALA A 60 11.36 -6.67 10.81
N GLN A 61 12.16 -6.51 9.76
CA GLN A 61 13.51 -5.95 9.87
C GLN A 61 13.65 -4.53 9.29
N VAL A 62 12.79 -4.13 8.36
CA VAL A 62 12.92 -2.84 7.65
C VAL A 62 11.80 -1.89 8.07
N ALA A 63 12.02 -1.16 9.16
CA ALA A 63 11.12 -0.11 9.66
C ALA A 63 11.52 1.30 9.18
N SER A 64 12.76 1.48 8.71
CA SER A 64 13.29 2.76 8.25
C SER A 64 13.31 2.86 6.73
N THR A 65 12.86 4.00 6.21
CA THR A 65 12.93 4.31 4.78
C THR A 65 14.34 4.72 4.32
N ARG A 66 15.31 4.79 5.23
CA ARG A 66 16.71 5.11 4.94
C ARG A 66 17.59 3.87 4.75
N THR A 67 17.06 2.68 5.06
CA THR A 67 17.77 1.41 4.85
C THR A 67 17.96 1.21 3.35
N THR A 68 19.19 0.89 2.93
CA THR A 68 19.50 0.56 1.55
C THR A 68 19.48 -0.95 1.35
N PHE A 69 19.25 -1.42 0.12
CA PHE A 69 19.28 -2.84 -0.20
C PHE A 69 20.64 -3.48 0.14
N ALA A 70 21.75 -2.79 -0.10
CA ALA A 70 23.09 -3.29 0.21
C ALA A 70 23.26 -3.59 1.71
N VAL A 71 22.85 -2.65 2.57
CA VAL A 71 22.91 -2.83 4.05
C VAL A 71 21.99 -3.99 4.49
N PHE A 72 20.79 -4.07 3.91
CA PHE A 72 19.86 -5.16 4.20
C PHE A 72 20.43 -6.51 3.76
N ARG A 73 20.93 -6.61 2.53
CA ARG A 73 21.54 -7.82 1.98
C ARG A 73 22.68 -8.31 2.88
N ASP A 74 23.64 -7.43 3.23
CA ASP A 74 24.81 -7.80 4.01
C ASP A 74 24.43 -8.32 5.41
N ALA A 75 23.34 -7.81 5.99
CA ALA A 75 22.83 -8.25 7.27
C ALA A 75 22.06 -9.59 7.20
N PHE A 76 21.31 -9.83 6.11
CA PHE A 76 20.35 -10.94 6.02
C PHE A 76 20.63 -11.94 4.89
N GLN A 77 21.80 -11.89 4.22
CA GLN A 77 22.14 -12.80 3.12
C GLN A 77 22.10 -14.28 3.48
N ARG A 78 22.26 -14.62 4.77
CA ARG A 78 22.19 -15.99 5.31
C ARG A 78 20.82 -16.35 5.89
N ASP A 79 19.85 -15.46 5.80
CA ASP A 79 18.50 -15.75 6.24
C ASP A 79 17.81 -16.69 5.25
N PRO A 80 17.13 -17.76 5.72
CA PRO A 80 16.47 -18.72 4.83
C PRO A 80 15.45 -18.08 3.86
N ALA A 81 14.78 -17.01 4.28
CA ALA A 81 13.82 -16.31 3.43
C ALA A 81 14.53 -15.52 2.32
N TYR A 82 15.69 -14.91 2.62
CA TYR A 82 16.51 -14.24 1.65
C TYR A 82 17.10 -15.25 0.64
N GLU A 83 17.69 -16.36 1.13
CA GLU A 83 18.26 -17.41 0.28
C GLU A 83 17.22 -18.02 -0.65
N ALA A 84 16.01 -18.32 -0.14
CA ALA A 84 14.92 -18.84 -0.95
C ALA A 84 14.49 -17.84 -2.04
N MET A 85 14.42 -16.55 -1.70
CA MET A 85 14.07 -15.49 -2.65
C MET A 85 15.09 -15.35 -3.77
N VAL A 86 16.40 -15.37 -3.43
CA VAL A 86 17.48 -15.27 -4.41
C VAL A 86 17.55 -16.51 -5.31
N ARG A 87 17.33 -17.71 -4.74
CA ARG A 87 17.29 -18.95 -5.52
C ARG A 87 16.16 -18.96 -6.54
N ASP A 88 14.97 -18.50 -6.17
CA ASP A 88 13.78 -18.59 -7.00
C ASP A 88 13.63 -17.39 -7.97
N HIS A 89 14.17 -16.22 -7.63
CA HIS A 89 13.94 -14.96 -8.34
C HIS A 89 15.22 -14.15 -8.63
N ALA A 90 16.38 -14.69 -8.36
CA ALA A 90 17.68 -14.02 -8.41
C ALA A 90 17.76 -12.81 -7.44
N GLU A 91 18.97 -12.26 -7.29
CA GLU A 91 19.19 -11.07 -6.44
C GLU A 91 18.44 -9.83 -6.96
N SER A 92 18.29 -9.71 -8.27
CA SER A 92 17.51 -8.63 -8.89
C SER A 92 16.04 -8.65 -8.48
N GLY A 93 15.45 -9.85 -8.33
CA GLY A 93 14.09 -10.01 -7.82
C GLY A 93 13.96 -9.59 -6.35
N ALA A 94 14.96 -9.95 -5.52
CA ALA A 94 15.01 -9.52 -4.12
C ALA A 94 15.16 -8.00 -4.01
N ALA A 95 16.03 -7.38 -4.82
CA ALA A 95 16.19 -5.93 -4.87
C ALA A 95 14.90 -5.22 -5.29
N SER A 96 14.24 -5.70 -6.34
CA SER A 96 12.96 -5.13 -6.81
C SER A 96 11.88 -5.19 -5.75
N LEU A 97 11.77 -6.31 -5.02
CA LEU A 97 10.78 -6.46 -3.95
C LEU A 97 11.12 -5.59 -2.73
N PHE A 98 12.40 -5.41 -2.43
CA PHE A 98 12.87 -4.49 -1.39
C PHE A 98 12.50 -3.03 -1.72
N GLU A 99 12.76 -2.57 -2.94
CA GLU A 99 12.39 -1.20 -3.37
C GLU A 99 10.88 -0.98 -3.36
N ALA A 100 10.09 -1.98 -3.80
CA ALA A 100 8.64 -1.93 -3.69
C ALA A 100 8.19 -1.79 -2.22
N TRP A 101 8.81 -2.55 -1.30
CA TRP A 101 8.55 -2.44 0.14
C TRP A 101 8.88 -1.05 0.69
N LEU A 102 10.03 -0.47 0.31
CA LEU A 102 10.38 0.89 0.73
C LEU A 102 9.38 1.93 0.22
N SER A 103 8.91 1.78 -1.02
CA SER A 103 7.87 2.65 -1.57
C SER A 103 6.56 2.54 -0.79
N GLU A 104 6.09 1.32 -0.50
CA GLU A 104 4.92 1.08 0.35
C GLU A 104 5.09 1.67 1.76
N LEU A 105 6.28 1.51 2.35
CA LEU A 105 6.59 2.06 3.68
C LEU A 105 6.56 3.59 3.68
N LYS A 106 7.10 4.23 2.64
CA LYS A 106 7.04 5.69 2.46
C LYS A 106 5.60 6.17 2.35
N GLN A 107 4.80 5.53 1.52
CA GLN A 107 3.39 5.87 1.34
C GLN A 107 2.59 5.71 2.64
N ARG A 108 2.81 4.61 3.36
CA ARG A 108 2.16 4.38 4.65
C ARG A 108 2.50 5.45 5.68
N LYS A 109 3.79 5.84 5.78
CA LYS A 109 4.23 6.91 6.68
C LYS A 109 3.65 8.27 6.29
N LEU A 110 3.54 8.56 4.99
CA LEU A 110 2.89 9.77 4.52
C LEU A 110 1.41 9.81 4.90
N GLN A 111 0.67 8.73 4.63
CA GLN A 111 -0.74 8.63 5.00
C GLN A 111 -0.97 8.74 6.51
N GLN A 112 -0.09 8.14 7.32
CA GLN A 112 -0.15 8.27 8.78
C GLN A 112 0.10 9.71 9.23
N ALA A 113 1.05 10.41 8.62
CA ALA A 113 1.32 11.81 8.93
C ALA A 113 0.14 12.71 8.52
N GLU A 114 -0.42 12.51 7.33
CA GLU A 114 -1.61 13.24 6.86
C GLU A 114 -2.82 13.01 7.77
N ALA A 115 -3.07 11.76 8.19
CA ALA A 115 -4.14 11.45 9.13
C ALA A 115 -3.92 12.13 10.48
N ALA A 116 -2.70 12.08 11.03
CA ALA A 116 -2.37 12.75 12.28
C ALA A 116 -2.55 14.29 12.19
N GLU A 117 -2.24 14.89 11.05
CA GLU A 117 -2.47 16.34 10.82
C GLU A 117 -3.98 16.67 10.79
N GLN A 118 -4.79 15.81 10.14
CA GLN A 118 -6.24 15.99 10.12
C GLN A 118 -6.85 15.84 11.50
N ASP A 119 -6.44 14.83 12.27
CA ASP A 119 -6.89 14.61 13.63
C ASP A 119 -6.52 15.79 14.55
N PHE A 120 -5.31 16.34 14.34
CA PHE A 120 -4.88 17.55 15.07
C PHE A 120 -5.72 18.78 14.72
N LEU A 121 -6.06 18.98 13.46
CA LEU A 121 -6.96 20.07 13.04
C LEU A 121 -8.36 19.93 13.63
N ALA A 122 -8.89 18.72 13.73
CA ALA A 122 -10.14 18.43 14.41
C ALA A 122 -10.03 18.74 15.91
N LEU A 123 -8.93 18.35 16.56
CA LEU A 123 -8.65 18.67 17.95
C LEU A 123 -8.63 20.19 18.21
N LEU A 124 -8.00 20.98 17.32
CA LEU A 124 -8.02 22.44 17.42
C LEU A 124 -9.46 22.98 17.37
N THR A 125 -10.27 22.47 16.45
CA THR A 125 -11.67 22.89 16.31
C THR A 125 -12.52 22.54 17.54
N GLU A 126 -12.21 21.41 18.20
CA GLU A 126 -12.93 20.98 19.42
C GLU A 126 -12.54 21.78 20.67
N LYS A 127 -11.27 22.16 20.79
CA LYS A 127 -10.70 22.70 22.04
C LYS A 127 -10.47 24.19 22.03
N ILE A 128 -10.32 24.81 20.87
CA ILE A 128 -9.94 26.23 20.77
C ILE A 128 -11.12 27.04 20.28
N SER A 129 -11.54 27.99 21.12
CA SER A 129 -12.65 28.89 20.82
C SER A 129 -12.20 30.24 20.26
N SER A 130 -10.94 30.64 20.50
CA SER A 130 -10.38 31.93 20.06
C SER A 130 -9.13 31.72 19.23
N LYS A 131 -8.95 32.55 18.19
CA LYS A 131 -7.78 32.49 17.29
C LYS A 131 -6.63 33.36 17.86
N ASP A 132 -6.21 33.09 19.08
CA ASP A 132 -5.11 33.78 19.78
C ASP A 132 -3.73 33.38 19.19
N GLU A 133 -2.66 33.96 19.72
CA GLU A 133 -1.30 33.51 19.36
C GLU A 133 -1.07 32.05 19.79
N TRP A 134 -0.33 31.30 18.98
CA TRP A 134 0.00 29.89 19.26
C TRP A 134 0.60 29.67 20.67
N ALA A 135 1.42 30.63 21.13
CA ALA A 135 2.03 30.59 22.45
C ALA A 135 0.97 30.53 23.59
N VAL A 136 -0.19 31.13 23.38
CA VAL A 136 -1.35 31.11 24.29
C VAL A 136 -2.21 29.88 24.01
N ALA A 137 -2.61 29.65 22.77
CA ALA A 137 -3.49 28.59 22.36
C ALA A 137 -2.99 27.20 22.78
N LYS A 138 -1.69 26.94 22.68
CA LYS A 138 -1.07 25.65 23.10
C LYS A 138 -1.20 25.34 24.59
N LYS A 139 -1.54 26.33 25.43
CA LYS A 139 -1.76 26.17 26.88
C LYS A 139 -3.22 25.85 27.22
N THR A 140 -4.10 25.75 26.22
CA THR A 140 -5.52 25.39 26.43
C THR A 140 -5.59 24.06 27.18
N PRO A 141 -6.37 23.99 28.28
CA PRO A 141 -6.50 22.76 29.06
C PRO A 141 -7.02 21.60 28.18
N GLY A 142 -6.37 20.45 28.31
CA GLY A 142 -6.75 19.24 27.55
C GLY A 142 -6.24 19.20 26.11
N LEU A 143 -5.57 20.25 25.60
CA LEU A 143 -4.99 20.23 24.25
C LEU A 143 -3.71 19.39 24.21
N ALA A 144 -2.74 19.69 25.07
CA ALA A 144 -1.45 19.01 25.09
C ALA A 144 -1.50 17.59 25.68
N THR A 145 -2.56 17.24 26.39
CA THR A 145 -2.76 15.89 26.95
C THR A 145 -3.53 14.96 26.02
N ASP A 146 -4.05 15.46 24.91
CA ASP A 146 -4.75 14.66 23.92
C ASP A 146 -3.72 13.92 23.03
N PRO A 147 -3.86 12.60 22.81
CA PRO A 147 -2.91 11.84 21.99
C PRO A 147 -2.77 12.35 20.55
N ARG A 148 -3.80 13.00 20.00
CA ARG A 148 -3.76 13.63 18.68
C ARG A 148 -2.74 14.80 18.60
N TYR A 149 -2.45 15.43 19.73
CA TYR A 149 -1.46 16.52 19.80
C TYR A 149 -0.06 16.01 19.52
N ASP A 150 0.34 14.90 20.15
CA ASP A 150 1.69 14.33 19.99
C ASP A 150 1.84 13.50 18.71
N ALA A 151 0.74 13.02 18.13
CA ALA A 151 0.75 12.25 16.88
C ALA A 151 1.38 13.02 15.71
N VAL A 152 1.28 14.35 15.68
CA VAL A 152 1.94 15.21 14.67
C VAL A 152 3.48 15.20 14.81
N GLY A 153 4.03 14.83 15.98
CA GLY A 153 5.47 14.63 16.22
C GLY A 153 6.32 15.90 16.23
N SER A 154 6.09 16.88 15.36
CA SER A 154 6.89 18.11 15.24
C SER A 154 6.20 19.32 15.85
N ALA A 155 6.87 20.00 16.79
CA ALA A 155 6.36 21.24 17.40
C ALA A 155 6.22 22.37 16.35
N THR A 156 7.17 22.48 15.43
CA THR A 156 7.12 23.44 14.32
C THR A 156 5.91 23.16 13.44
N ARG A 157 5.68 21.89 13.08
CA ARG A 157 4.54 21.49 12.23
C ARG A 157 3.21 21.78 12.90
N ARG A 158 3.08 21.54 14.22
CA ARG A 158 1.88 21.92 14.99
C ARG A 158 1.59 23.40 14.91
N SER A 159 2.64 24.25 15.04
CA SER A 159 2.51 25.71 14.92
C SER A 159 2.04 26.14 13.52
N GLU A 160 2.62 25.55 12.47
CA GLU A 160 2.22 25.82 11.08
C GLU A 160 0.75 25.44 10.82
N LEU A 161 0.34 24.24 11.27
CA LEU A 161 -1.03 23.77 11.16
C LEU A 161 -2.01 24.67 11.90
N TYR A 162 -1.64 25.14 13.10
CA TYR A 162 -2.44 26.10 13.85
C TYR A 162 -2.62 27.42 13.08
N GLN A 163 -1.52 27.97 12.54
CA GLN A 163 -1.59 29.18 11.71
C GLN A 163 -2.46 28.99 10.47
N ALA A 164 -2.35 27.86 9.82
CA ALA A 164 -3.19 27.52 8.67
C ALA A 164 -4.67 27.36 9.07
N TRP A 165 -4.94 26.75 10.23
CA TRP A 165 -6.29 26.65 10.80
C TRP A 165 -6.90 28.01 11.14
N CYS A 166 -6.13 28.95 11.73
CA CYS A 166 -6.59 30.29 12.03
C CYS A 166 -6.99 31.11 10.78
N ARG A 167 -6.36 30.83 9.62
CA ARG A 167 -6.66 31.51 8.35
C ARG A 167 -7.92 30.98 7.66
N ARG A 168 -8.45 29.87 8.12
CA ARG A 168 -9.73 29.35 7.57
C ARG A 168 -10.87 30.27 7.97
N PRO A 169 -11.78 30.59 7.02
CA PRO A 169 -12.95 31.42 7.29
C PRO A 169 -13.87 30.83 8.35
#